data_06f0a7f57fafaff16baa052bf71acfbc
#
_entry.id   06f0a7f57fafaff16baa052bf71acfbc
#
_cell.length_a   1.000
_cell.length_b   1.000
_cell.length_c   1.000
_cell.angle_alpha   90.00
_cell.angle_beta   90.00
_cell.angle_gamma   90.00
#
_symmetry.space_group_name_H-M   'P 1'
#
loop_
_entity.id
_entity.type
_entity.pdbx_description
1 polymer ?
#
loop_
_entity_poly.entity_id
_entity_poly.type
_entity_poly.pdbx_seq_one_letter_code
_entity_poly.pdbx_strand_id
1 'polypeptide(L)'
;LLVTGFPLTRGIVPACSTSPLAAAKDTVNRGGNTFVLNAKALIQTPNLIFKINGREARRSDMVWAIINKHYHGLTIKSAPFPVQHTGRIQHEPILNLSKVQDEIMGSALYAGLQEFLRNNERHNLVFTDIDINQVWKATKSECNTRLSRLRLSFYRINGLVQALSKYPELSELYKYLANSFNPNAFTKLETQVKQMNECHIYEFLNQIVPQSNRFAKAHQKTLERIE
;
A
#
# COMPACT_ATOMS: atom_id res chain seq x y z
N LEU A 1 -15.26 -3.93 -11.03
CA LEU A 1 -16.34 -3.41 -11.85
C LEU A 1 -17.00 -2.18 -11.18
N LEU A 2 -17.49 -2.31 -9.96
CA LEU A 2 -18.20 -1.23 -9.25
C LEU A 2 -17.33 0.01 -8.99
N VAL A 3 -16.02 -0.18 -8.76
CA VAL A 3 -15.08 0.91 -8.46
C VAL A 3 -14.52 1.56 -9.73
N THR A 4 -14.22 0.78 -10.75
CA THR A 4 -13.54 1.25 -11.96
C THR A 4 -14.44 1.37 -13.17
N GLY A 5 -15.63 0.77 -13.14
CA GLY A 5 -16.52 0.59 -14.29
C GLY A 5 -16.07 -0.50 -15.26
N PHE A 6 -14.94 -1.13 -15.02
CA PHE A 6 -14.38 -2.22 -15.84
C PHE A 6 -14.12 -3.45 -14.97
N PRO A 7 -14.30 -4.67 -15.51
CA PRO A 7 -13.91 -5.88 -14.80
C PRO A 7 -12.39 -5.84 -14.58
N LEU A 8 -11.97 -5.88 -13.32
CA LEU A 8 -10.58 -6.10 -12.97
C LEU A 8 -10.28 -7.59 -13.11
N THR A 9 -9.99 -8.02 -14.30
CA THR A 9 -9.37 -9.34 -14.49
C THR A 9 -7.89 -9.21 -14.16
N ARG A 10 -7.43 -9.97 -13.18
CA ARG A 10 -5.99 -10.20 -13.06
C ARG A 10 -5.59 -11.08 -14.23
N GLY A 11 -4.86 -10.52 -15.18
CA GLY A 11 -4.32 -11.29 -16.28
C GLY A 11 -3.49 -12.46 -15.73
N ILE A 12 -3.70 -13.64 -16.27
CA ILE A 12 -2.76 -14.74 -16.08
C ILE A 12 -1.46 -14.29 -16.75
N VAL A 13 -0.39 -14.17 -15.98
CA VAL A 13 0.93 -13.89 -16.55
C VAL A 13 1.32 -15.16 -17.32
N PRO A 14 1.42 -15.10 -18.66
CA PRO A 14 1.82 -16.29 -19.44
C PRO A 14 3.21 -16.72 -19.00
N ALA A 15 3.47 -18.01 -19.06
CA ALA A 15 4.81 -18.53 -18.87
C ALA A 15 5.75 -17.82 -19.84
N CYS A 16 6.83 -17.26 -19.30
CA CYS A 16 7.80 -16.54 -20.11
C CYS A 16 8.58 -17.56 -20.97
N SER A 17 8.68 -17.34 -22.26
CA SER A 17 9.51 -18.15 -23.17
C SER A 17 11.02 -17.98 -22.91
N THR A 18 11.40 -16.96 -22.15
CA THR A 18 12.77 -16.66 -21.72
C THR A 18 12.89 -16.80 -20.21
N SER A 19 14.11 -16.84 -19.69
CA SER A 19 14.35 -16.80 -18.24
C SER A 19 13.60 -15.61 -17.63
N PRO A 20 12.80 -15.82 -16.56
CA PRO A 20 12.12 -14.73 -15.86
C PRO A 20 13.05 -13.61 -15.41
N LEU A 21 14.30 -13.93 -15.09
CA LEU A 21 15.33 -12.95 -14.72
C LEU A 21 15.77 -12.09 -15.91
N ALA A 22 15.88 -12.69 -17.11
CA ALA A 22 16.20 -11.93 -18.33
C ALA A 22 15.06 -10.97 -18.74
N ALA A 23 13.80 -11.36 -18.45
CA ALA A 23 12.63 -10.52 -18.70
C ALA A 23 12.32 -9.53 -17.58
N ALA A 24 13.13 -9.47 -16.52
CA ALA A 24 12.90 -8.61 -15.38
C ALA A 24 13.09 -7.13 -15.72
N LYS A 25 12.14 -6.28 -15.30
CA LYS A 25 12.13 -4.83 -15.56
C LYS A 25 12.23 -4.07 -14.24
N ASP A 26 12.93 -2.95 -14.28
CA ASP A 26 13.01 -2.05 -13.13
C ASP A 26 11.64 -1.60 -12.67
N THR A 27 11.44 -1.61 -11.37
CA THR A 27 10.18 -1.25 -10.76
C THR A 27 10.37 -0.68 -9.37
N VAL A 28 9.35 -0.01 -8.88
CA VAL A 28 9.11 0.27 -7.45
C VAL A 28 7.77 -0.35 -7.02
N ASN A 29 7.09 -1.05 -7.92
CA ASN A 29 5.86 -1.74 -7.62
C ASN A 29 6.15 -3.01 -6.82
N ARG A 30 5.26 -3.34 -5.92
CA ARG A 30 5.41 -4.48 -5.02
C ARG A 30 5.24 -5.82 -5.72
N GLY A 31 5.93 -6.82 -5.18
CA GLY A 31 5.66 -8.22 -5.46
C GLY A 31 4.78 -8.92 -4.41
N GLY A 32 4.31 -8.21 -3.38
CA GLY A 32 3.58 -8.81 -2.28
C GLY A 32 4.47 -9.81 -1.51
N ASN A 33 4.00 -11.05 -1.36
CA ASN A 33 4.74 -12.10 -0.64
C ASN A 33 5.78 -12.84 -1.51
N THR A 34 6.09 -12.32 -2.68
CA THR A 34 6.96 -12.96 -3.68
C THR A 34 8.25 -12.18 -3.89
N PHE A 35 8.86 -11.72 -2.82
CA PHE A 35 10.19 -11.12 -2.89
C PHE A 35 11.27 -12.19 -2.94
N VAL A 36 12.17 -12.05 -3.91
CA VAL A 36 13.50 -12.68 -3.85
C VAL A 36 14.47 -11.57 -3.46
N LEU A 37 15.05 -11.69 -2.28
CA LEU A 37 15.88 -10.66 -1.69
C LEU A 37 17.35 -11.07 -1.70
N ASN A 38 18.22 -10.14 -2.09
CA ASN A 38 19.62 -10.29 -1.78
C ASN A 38 19.81 -10.10 -0.26
N ALA A 39 20.42 -11.06 0.43
CA ALA A 39 20.63 -11.00 1.87
C ALA A 39 21.33 -9.70 2.32
N LYS A 40 22.29 -9.19 1.52
CA LYS A 40 22.96 -7.91 1.77
C LYS A 40 22.01 -6.71 1.77
N ALA A 41 20.93 -6.75 0.99
CA ALA A 41 19.95 -5.68 0.94
C ALA A 41 19.06 -5.62 2.20
N LEU A 42 18.87 -6.75 2.90
CA LEU A 42 18.09 -6.81 4.13
C LEU A 42 18.75 -6.08 5.30
N ILE A 43 20.05 -5.85 5.23
CA ILE A 43 20.84 -5.31 6.34
C ILE A 43 20.69 -3.78 6.47
N GLN A 44 20.32 -3.09 5.39
CA GLN A 44 20.43 -1.64 5.31
C GLN A 44 19.22 -0.91 5.94
N THR A 45 18.01 -1.29 5.57
CA THR A 45 16.81 -0.65 6.11
C THR A 45 15.73 -1.70 6.40
N PRO A 46 15.26 -1.81 7.64
CA PRO A 46 14.18 -2.74 7.97
C PRO A 46 12.87 -2.30 7.31
N ASN A 47 11.96 -3.26 7.11
CA ASN A 47 10.61 -2.99 6.69
C ASN A 47 9.83 -2.38 7.85
N LEU A 48 9.67 -1.06 7.84
CA LEU A 48 8.94 -0.33 8.87
C LEU A 48 7.45 -0.29 8.57
N ILE A 49 6.65 -0.53 9.62
CA ILE A 49 5.20 -0.45 9.54
C ILE A 49 4.77 0.97 9.91
N PHE A 50 4.10 1.64 8.97
CA PHE A 50 3.49 2.94 9.25
C PHE A 50 2.22 2.76 10.08
N LYS A 51 2.15 3.46 11.21
CA LYS A 51 1.01 3.40 12.13
C LYS A 51 0.32 4.75 12.25
N ILE A 52 -1.01 4.72 12.31
CA ILE A 52 -1.86 5.88 12.57
C ILE A 52 -2.86 5.48 13.65
N ASN A 53 -2.87 6.19 14.77
CA ASN A 53 -3.74 5.91 15.92
C ASN A 53 -3.71 4.42 16.34
N GLY A 54 -2.52 3.84 16.39
CA GLY A 54 -2.30 2.44 16.73
C GLY A 54 -2.64 1.41 15.64
N ARG A 55 -3.17 1.84 14.49
CA ARG A 55 -3.49 0.96 13.36
C ARG A 55 -2.35 0.92 12.34
N GLU A 56 -2.08 -0.26 11.85
CA GLU A 56 -1.06 -0.49 10.83
C GLU A 56 -1.61 -0.18 9.43
N ALA A 57 -1.00 0.80 8.75
CA ALA A 57 -1.30 1.07 7.36
C ALA A 57 -0.69 -0.02 6.46
N ARG A 58 -1.34 -0.27 5.33
CA ARG A 58 -0.83 -1.21 4.31
C ARG A 58 0.30 -0.56 3.50
N ARG A 59 0.95 -1.32 2.65
CA ARG A 59 2.01 -0.87 1.72
C ARG A 59 3.38 -0.60 2.34
N SER A 60 3.65 -1.11 3.53
CA SER A 60 4.98 -1.00 4.14
C SER A 60 6.08 -1.60 3.26
N ASP A 61 5.79 -2.69 2.56
CA ASP A 61 6.66 -3.33 1.57
C ASP A 61 7.03 -2.40 0.40
N MET A 62 6.07 -1.60 -0.07
CA MET A 62 6.32 -0.63 -1.14
C MET A 62 7.13 0.57 -0.65
N VAL A 63 6.81 1.07 0.55
CA VAL A 63 7.57 2.15 1.19
C VAL A 63 9.02 1.71 1.44
N TRP A 64 9.22 0.49 1.95
CA TRP A 64 10.53 -0.10 2.09
C TRP A 64 11.30 -0.17 0.78
N ALA A 65 10.64 -0.59 -0.30
CA ALA A 65 11.25 -0.69 -1.62
C ALA A 65 11.73 0.67 -2.15
N ILE A 66 10.90 1.73 -2.08
CA ILE A 66 11.30 3.05 -2.56
C ILE A 66 12.42 3.67 -1.71
N ILE A 67 12.40 3.49 -0.40
CA ILE A 67 13.48 3.95 0.48
C ILE A 67 14.79 3.28 0.07
N ASN A 68 14.82 1.96 -0.04
CA ASN A 68 16.04 1.24 -0.41
C ASN A 68 16.53 1.59 -1.81
N LYS A 69 15.63 1.80 -2.77
CA LYS A 69 16.00 2.24 -4.11
C LYS A 69 16.67 3.62 -4.11
N HIS A 70 16.07 4.58 -3.44
CA HIS A 70 16.53 5.98 -3.50
C HIS A 70 17.71 6.29 -2.60
N TYR A 71 17.79 5.67 -1.41
CA TYR A 71 18.90 5.98 -0.47
C TYR A 71 20.03 4.98 -0.51
N HIS A 72 19.76 3.73 -0.83
CA HIS A 72 20.79 2.70 -0.88
C HIS A 72 21.18 2.28 -2.29
N GLY A 73 20.56 2.91 -3.31
CA GLY A 73 20.85 2.60 -4.71
C GLY A 73 20.51 1.16 -5.10
N LEU A 74 19.62 0.49 -4.35
CA LEU A 74 19.28 -0.89 -4.64
C LEU A 74 18.45 -0.99 -5.92
N THR A 75 18.85 -1.92 -6.78
CA THR A 75 18.07 -2.27 -7.96
C THR A 75 16.89 -3.16 -7.56
N ILE A 76 15.68 -2.70 -7.87
CA ILE A 76 14.46 -3.46 -7.64
C ILE A 76 13.85 -3.79 -8.99
N LYS A 77 13.63 -5.07 -9.24
CA LYS A 77 13.07 -5.58 -10.51
C LYS A 77 11.81 -6.39 -10.27
N SER A 78 10.88 -6.29 -11.20
CA SER A 78 9.72 -7.18 -11.31
C SER A 78 9.99 -8.20 -12.38
N ALA A 79 10.00 -9.48 -12.02
CA ALA A 79 10.12 -10.58 -12.96
C ALA A 79 8.72 -11.18 -13.24
N PRO A 80 8.40 -11.56 -14.46
CA PRO A 80 7.16 -12.22 -14.84
C PRO A 80 7.15 -13.68 -14.34
N PHE A 81 7.01 -13.88 -13.05
CA PHE A 81 6.96 -15.19 -12.43
C PHE A 81 5.52 -15.51 -12.06
N PRO A 82 4.89 -16.54 -12.66
CA PRO A 82 3.53 -16.91 -12.33
C PRO A 82 3.49 -17.55 -10.94
N VAL A 83 2.73 -16.94 -10.03
CA VAL A 83 2.48 -17.48 -8.69
C VAL A 83 1.01 -17.79 -8.55
N GLN A 84 0.70 -19.07 -8.37
CA GLN A 84 -0.65 -19.51 -8.09
C GLN A 84 -0.91 -19.44 -6.58
N HIS A 85 -1.88 -18.64 -6.19
CA HIS A 85 -2.40 -18.65 -4.82
C HIS A 85 -3.41 -19.79 -4.66
N THR A 86 -2.99 -20.85 -3.99
CA THR A 86 -3.89 -21.95 -3.58
C THR A 86 -4.35 -21.74 -2.15
N GLY A 87 -5.44 -22.38 -1.76
CA GLY A 87 -5.93 -22.38 -0.38
C GLY A 87 -6.64 -21.10 0.08
N ARG A 88 -6.95 -20.17 -0.81
CA ARG A 88 -7.87 -19.11 -0.47
C ARG A 88 -9.28 -19.70 -0.40
N ILE A 89 -9.74 -19.94 0.82
CA ILE A 89 -11.15 -20.25 1.06
C ILE A 89 -11.95 -19.07 0.52
N GLN A 90 -12.89 -19.34 -0.38
CA GLN A 90 -13.83 -18.33 -0.85
C GLN A 90 -14.80 -18.04 0.29
N HIS A 91 -14.40 -17.16 1.18
CA HIS A 91 -15.33 -16.54 2.12
C HIS A 91 -16.21 -15.56 1.32
N GLU A 92 -17.44 -15.41 1.76
CA GLU A 92 -18.32 -14.37 1.23
C GLU A 92 -17.56 -13.03 1.17
N PRO A 93 -17.68 -12.28 0.07
CA PRO A 93 -16.96 -11.03 -0.11
C PRO A 93 -17.53 -9.98 0.86
N ILE A 94 -17.03 -9.94 2.08
CA ILE A 94 -17.41 -8.91 3.06
C ILE A 94 -16.53 -7.68 2.85
N LEU A 95 -17.16 -6.53 2.60
CA LEU A 95 -16.46 -5.25 2.57
C LEU A 95 -15.93 -4.93 3.97
N ASN A 96 -14.62 -4.95 4.13
CA ASN A 96 -13.97 -4.57 5.37
C ASN A 96 -13.46 -3.12 5.26
N LEU A 97 -14.23 -2.17 5.79
CA LEU A 97 -13.90 -0.73 5.76
C LEU A 97 -12.58 -0.41 6.45
N SER A 98 -12.21 -1.14 7.49
CA SER A 98 -10.91 -0.96 8.15
C SER A 98 -9.77 -1.27 7.18
N LYS A 99 -9.86 -2.35 6.40
CA LYS A 99 -8.85 -2.67 5.38
C LYS A 99 -8.79 -1.65 4.26
N VAL A 100 -9.94 -1.05 3.91
CA VAL A 100 -10.01 0.05 2.93
C VAL A 100 -9.32 1.30 3.47
N GLN A 101 -9.54 1.63 4.74
CA GLN A 101 -8.84 2.72 5.42
C GLN A 101 -7.33 2.53 5.41
N ASP A 102 -6.86 1.36 5.85
CA ASP A 102 -5.44 1.02 5.93
C ASP A 102 -4.78 1.08 4.54
N GLU A 103 -5.51 0.66 3.50
CA GLU A 103 -5.07 0.72 2.11
C GLU A 103 -4.97 2.16 1.59
N ILE A 104 -5.95 3.02 1.88
CA ILE A 104 -5.92 4.44 1.48
C ILE A 104 -4.72 5.13 2.13
N MET A 105 -4.56 5.00 3.44
CA MET A 105 -3.50 5.65 4.19
C MET A 105 -2.11 5.20 3.73
N GLY A 106 -1.88 3.90 3.65
CA GLY A 106 -0.58 3.36 3.24
C GLY A 106 -0.25 3.66 1.78
N SER A 107 -1.24 3.61 0.88
CA SER A 107 -1.04 3.96 -0.52
C SER A 107 -0.81 5.45 -0.73
N ALA A 108 -1.42 6.31 0.09
CA ALA A 108 -1.19 7.75 0.02
C ALA A 108 0.20 8.13 0.53
N LEU A 109 0.65 7.54 1.65
CA LEU A 109 2.02 7.72 2.13
C LEU A 109 3.04 7.25 1.08
N TYR A 110 2.82 6.07 0.50
CA TYR A 110 3.70 5.57 -0.55
C TYR A 110 3.80 6.54 -1.73
N ALA A 111 2.66 7.04 -2.22
CA ALA A 111 2.63 7.96 -3.34
C ALA A 111 3.30 9.30 -3.01
N GLY A 112 3.01 9.86 -1.83
CA GLY A 112 3.60 11.12 -1.38
C GLY A 112 5.11 11.02 -1.17
N LEU A 113 5.58 9.94 -0.57
CA LEU A 113 7.00 9.70 -0.39
C LEU A 113 7.71 9.44 -1.73
N GLN A 114 7.09 8.69 -2.65
CA GLN A 114 7.63 8.45 -3.98
C GLN A 114 7.75 9.75 -4.79
N GLU A 115 6.75 10.63 -4.73
CA GLU A 115 6.79 11.94 -5.38
C GLU A 115 7.93 12.79 -4.82
N PHE A 116 8.04 12.86 -3.49
CA PHE A 116 9.10 13.58 -2.82
C PHE A 116 10.49 13.07 -3.23
N LEU A 117 10.74 11.75 -3.16
CA LEU A 117 12.02 11.13 -3.46
C LEU A 117 12.42 11.24 -4.94
N ARG A 118 11.44 11.29 -5.84
CA ARG A 118 11.69 11.49 -7.27
C ARG A 118 12.17 12.91 -7.56
N ASN A 119 11.66 13.89 -6.84
CA ASN A 119 11.94 15.31 -7.07
C ASN A 119 13.15 15.81 -6.26
N ASN A 120 13.64 15.01 -5.32
CA ASN A 120 14.74 15.38 -4.44
C ASN A 120 15.78 14.25 -4.44
N GLU A 121 16.87 14.44 -5.18
CA GLU A 121 18.01 13.54 -5.08
C GLU A 121 18.65 13.68 -3.70
N ARG A 122 18.69 12.59 -2.94
CA ARG A 122 19.23 12.58 -1.59
C ARG A 122 20.10 11.36 -1.35
N HIS A 123 21.15 11.58 -0.58
CA HIS A 123 22.12 10.55 -0.21
C HIS A 123 22.02 10.16 1.28
N ASN A 124 21.05 10.70 2.00
CA ASN A 124 20.85 10.38 3.42
C ASN A 124 19.39 10.24 3.77
N LEU A 125 19.12 9.50 4.85
CA LEU A 125 17.77 9.24 5.38
C LEU A 125 17.30 10.28 6.41
N VAL A 126 17.98 11.42 6.49
CA VAL A 126 17.61 12.48 7.44
C VAL A 126 16.62 13.42 6.77
N PHE A 127 15.43 13.49 7.32
CA PHE A 127 14.35 14.36 6.85
C PHE A 127 14.29 15.62 7.71
N THR A 128 14.35 16.77 7.07
CA THR A 128 14.11 18.07 7.73
C THR A 128 12.60 18.31 7.88
N ASP A 129 12.20 19.27 8.71
CA ASP A 129 10.80 19.65 8.86
C ASP A 129 10.18 20.11 7.52
N ILE A 130 10.97 20.76 6.66
CA ILE A 130 10.54 21.15 5.31
C ILE A 130 10.23 19.92 4.47
N ASP A 131 11.06 18.89 4.54
CA ASP A 131 10.86 17.64 3.81
C ASP A 131 9.62 16.92 4.28
N ILE A 132 9.45 16.82 5.59
CA ILE A 132 8.29 16.19 6.21
C ILE A 132 7.00 16.90 5.78
N ASN A 133 7.02 18.24 5.76
CA ASN A 133 5.88 19.02 5.29
C ASN A 133 5.58 18.78 3.80
N GLN A 134 6.61 18.63 2.95
CA GLN A 134 6.42 18.29 1.53
C GLN A 134 5.82 16.90 1.36
N VAL A 135 6.35 15.89 2.05
CA VAL A 135 5.79 14.53 2.04
C VAL A 135 4.35 14.54 2.55
N TRP A 136 4.07 15.29 3.63
CA TRP A 136 2.72 15.43 4.15
C TRP A 136 1.75 16.04 3.15
N LYS A 137 2.11 17.14 2.51
CA LYS A 137 1.25 17.81 1.50
C LYS A 137 0.90 16.85 0.36
N ALA A 138 1.89 16.13 -0.18
CA ALA A 138 1.68 15.16 -1.24
C ALA A 138 0.82 13.98 -0.76
N THR A 139 1.09 13.44 0.43
CA THR A 139 0.30 12.37 1.04
C THR A 139 -1.15 12.79 1.26
N LYS A 140 -1.39 13.98 1.79
CA LYS A 140 -2.73 14.54 2.01
C LYS A 140 -3.50 14.71 0.70
N SER A 141 -2.84 15.22 -0.34
CA SER A 141 -3.42 15.35 -1.67
C SER A 141 -3.87 14.00 -2.23
N GLU A 142 -3.02 12.99 -2.10
CA GLU A 142 -3.33 11.64 -2.57
C GLU A 142 -4.45 10.98 -1.75
N CYS A 143 -4.51 11.20 -0.43
CA CYS A 143 -5.64 10.77 0.40
C CYS A 143 -6.95 11.36 -0.10
N ASN A 144 -6.99 12.66 -0.35
CA ASN A 144 -8.18 13.35 -0.83
C ASN A 144 -8.62 12.84 -2.20
N THR A 145 -7.69 12.59 -3.11
CA THR A 145 -7.95 12.01 -4.42
C THR A 145 -8.58 10.62 -4.30
N ARG A 146 -8.04 9.76 -3.44
CA ARG A 146 -8.55 8.41 -3.20
C ARG A 146 -9.93 8.42 -2.54
N LEU A 147 -10.14 9.28 -1.56
CA LEU A 147 -11.46 9.47 -0.93
C LEU A 147 -12.51 9.96 -1.94
N SER A 148 -12.15 10.91 -2.80
CA SER A 148 -13.06 11.42 -3.84
C SER A 148 -13.47 10.33 -4.83
N ARG A 149 -12.51 9.51 -5.27
CA ARG A 149 -12.80 8.36 -6.15
C ARG A 149 -13.70 7.32 -5.45
N LEU A 150 -13.42 7.04 -4.19
CA LEU A 150 -14.24 6.11 -3.40
C LEU A 150 -15.64 6.66 -3.17
N ARG A 151 -15.80 7.94 -2.89
CA ARG A 151 -17.10 8.62 -2.78
C ARG A 151 -17.96 8.42 -4.04
N LEU A 152 -17.35 8.63 -5.21
CA LEU A 152 -18.04 8.37 -6.48
C LEU A 152 -18.47 6.90 -6.61
N SER A 153 -17.66 5.96 -6.14
CA SER A 153 -18.02 4.53 -6.13
C SER A 153 -19.19 4.26 -5.21
N PHE A 154 -19.23 4.85 -4.02
CA PHE A 154 -20.37 4.73 -3.11
C PHE A 154 -21.67 5.30 -3.73
N TYR A 155 -21.63 6.44 -4.39
CA TYR A 155 -22.79 7.00 -5.09
C TYR A 155 -23.29 6.08 -6.21
N ARG A 156 -22.38 5.52 -7.02
CA ARG A 156 -22.76 4.58 -8.08
C ARG A 156 -23.40 3.30 -7.53
N ILE A 157 -22.83 2.77 -6.43
CA ILE A 157 -23.37 1.58 -5.78
C ILE A 157 -24.75 1.87 -5.19
N ASN A 158 -24.94 3.03 -4.56
CA ASN A 158 -26.26 3.42 -4.04
C ASN A 158 -27.30 3.53 -5.15
N GLY A 159 -26.95 4.09 -6.31
CA GLY A 159 -27.83 4.08 -7.48
C GLY A 159 -28.18 2.66 -7.95
N LEU A 160 -27.19 1.76 -7.95
CA LEU A 160 -27.42 0.35 -8.27
C LEU A 160 -28.33 -0.33 -7.24
N VAL A 161 -28.10 -0.09 -5.95
CA VAL A 161 -28.95 -0.61 -4.86
C VAL A 161 -30.40 -0.22 -5.05
N GLN A 162 -30.68 1.05 -5.39
CA GLN A 162 -32.04 1.51 -5.68
C GLN A 162 -32.65 0.80 -6.89
N ALA A 163 -31.87 0.56 -7.93
CA ALA A 163 -32.35 -0.19 -9.09
C ALA A 163 -32.62 -1.66 -8.75
N LEU A 164 -31.77 -2.31 -7.97
CA LEU A 164 -31.90 -3.71 -7.56
C LEU A 164 -33.11 -3.97 -6.66
N SER A 165 -33.58 -2.97 -5.93
CA SER A 165 -34.78 -3.09 -5.05
C SER A 165 -36.04 -3.50 -5.80
N LYS A 166 -36.07 -3.33 -7.13
CA LYS A 166 -37.22 -3.70 -8.00
C LYS A 166 -37.18 -5.17 -8.43
N TYR A 167 -36.14 -5.92 -8.12
CA TYR A 167 -35.92 -7.29 -8.57
C TYR A 167 -35.82 -8.24 -7.38
N PRO A 168 -36.93 -8.91 -6.99
CA PRO A 168 -36.96 -9.81 -5.83
C PRO A 168 -35.92 -10.94 -5.89
N GLU A 169 -35.64 -11.44 -7.10
CA GLU A 169 -34.65 -12.48 -7.35
C GLU A 169 -33.20 -12.07 -7.01
N LEU A 170 -32.93 -10.76 -6.89
CA LEU A 170 -31.62 -10.20 -6.52
C LEU A 170 -31.58 -9.68 -5.08
N SER A 171 -32.53 -10.10 -4.24
CA SER A 171 -32.70 -9.60 -2.87
C SER A 171 -31.45 -9.77 -2.01
N GLU A 172 -30.72 -10.88 -2.14
CA GLU A 172 -29.49 -11.11 -1.38
C GLU A 172 -28.36 -10.16 -1.80
N LEU A 173 -28.19 -9.94 -3.10
CA LEU A 173 -27.22 -8.97 -3.61
C LEU A 173 -27.61 -7.55 -3.18
N TYR A 174 -28.89 -7.20 -3.24
CA TYR A 174 -29.42 -5.93 -2.74
C TYR A 174 -29.05 -5.72 -1.26
N LYS A 175 -29.38 -6.68 -0.39
CA LYS A 175 -29.10 -6.60 1.04
C LYS A 175 -27.60 -6.43 1.31
N TYR A 176 -26.77 -7.21 0.64
CA TYR A 176 -25.32 -7.13 0.77
C TYR A 176 -24.80 -5.73 0.41
N LEU A 177 -25.17 -5.20 -0.76
CA LEU A 177 -24.71 -3.88 -1.21
C LEU A 177 -25.25 -2.75 -0.33
N ALA A 178 -26.52 -2.79 0.06
CA ALA A 178 -27.14 -1.78 0.91
C ALA A 178 -26.48 -1.69 2.29
N ASN A 179 -26.15 -2.84 2.89
CA ASN A 179 -25.48 -2.88 4.19
C ASN A 179 -24.01 -2.46 4.11
N SER A 180 -23.31 -2.90 3.06
CA SER A 180 -21.85 -2.67 2.93
C SER A 180 -21.51 -1.25 2.46
N PHE A 181 -22.36 -0.62 1.66
CA PHE A 181 -22.08 0.65 1.00
C PHE A 181 -23.07 1.76 1.39
N ASN A 182 -23.52 1.77 2.63
CA ASN A 182 -24.38 2.85 3.09
C ASN A 182 -23.59 4.17 3.30
N PRO A 183 -24.25 5.34 3.21
CA PRO A 183 -23.60 6.63 3.33
C PRO A 183 -22.87 6.84 4.67
N ASN A 184 -23.41 6.29 5.77
CA ASN A 184 -22.79 6.39 7.10
C ASN A 184 -21.45 5.65 7.16
N ALA A 185 -21.36 4.50 6.50
CA ALA A 185 -20.12 3.73 6.39
C ALA A 185 -19.03 4.54 5.68
N PHE A 186 -19.37 5.26 4.61
CA PHE A 186 -18.43 6.14 3.92
C PHE A 186 -18.01 7.33 4.79
N THR A 187 -18.96 8.01 5.45
CA THR A 187 -18.66 9.14 6.33
C THR A 187 -17.72 8.74 7.46
N LYS A 188 -17.96 7.58 8.08
CA LYS A 188 -17.07 7.04 9.11
C LYS A 188 -15.67 6.79 8.57
N LEU A 189 -15.54 6.16 7.41
CA LEU A 189 -14.27 5.92 6.74
C LEU A 189 -13.53 7.23 6.44
N GLU A 190 -14.24 8.21 5.85
CA GLU A 190 -13.68 9.52 5.52
C GLU A 190 -13.13 10.24 6.77
N THR A 191 -13.92 10.24 7.85
CA THR A 191 -13.50 10.84 9.14
C THR A 191 -12.23 10.16 9.66
N GLN A 192 -12.17 8.84 9.62
CA GLN A 192 -11.00 8.09 10.10
C GLN A 192 -9.75 8.36 9.25
N VAL A 193 -9.88 8.43 7.92
CA VAL A 193 -8.74 8.75 7.05
C VAL A 193 -8.26 10.20 7.27
N LYS A 194 -9.18 11.13 7.50
CA LYS A 194 -8.84 12.53 7.80
C LYS A 194 -8.19 12.78 9.16
N GLN A 195 -8.17 11.78 10.04
CA GLN A 195 -7.40 11.82 11.30
C GLN A 195 -5.88 11.74 11.06
N MET A 196 -5.44 11.24 9.89
CA MET A 196 -4.04 11.31 9.51
C MET A 196 -3.58 12.77 9.41
N ASN A 197 -2.45 13.07 10.03
CA ASN A 197 -1.88 14.41 10.06
C ASN A 197 -0.35 14.36 9.89
N GLU A 198 0.28 15.53 9.85
CA GLU A 198 1.71 15.68 9.66
C GLU A 198 2.55 14.99 10.75
N CYS A 199 2.08 14.97 12.02
CA CYS A 199 2.80 14.33 13.10
C CYS A 199 3.01 12.84 12.86
N HIS A 200 2.05 12.14 12.28
CA HIS A 200 2.20 10.71 11.94
C HIS A 200 3.30 10.50 10.89
N ILE A 201 3.43 11.41 9.92
CA ILE A 201 4.48 11.37 8.92
C ILE A 201 5.83 11.64 9.57
N TYR A 202 5.90 12.66 10.44
CA TYR A 202 7.08 13.00 11.21
C TYR A 202 7.57 11.81 12.04
N GLU A 203 6.68 11.21 12.82
CA GLU A 203 7.02 10.05 13.65
C GLU A 203 7.53 8.88 12.81
N PHE A 204 6.89 8.59 11.67
CA PHE A 204 7.30 7.51 10.80
C PHE A 204 8.68 7.76 10.18
N LEU A 205 8.90 8.92 9.57
CA LEU A 205 10.15 9.22 8.87
C LEU A 205 11.34 9.31 9.84
N ASN A 206 11.13 9.86 11.02
CA ASN A 206 12.18 9.95 12.04
C ASN A 206 12.52 8.61 12.71
N GLN A 207 11.72 7.58 12.53
CA GLN A 207 12.06 6.23 12.99
C GLN A 207 12.98 5.47 12.03
N ILE A 208 13.08 5.88 10.78
CA ILE A 208 13.82 5.12 9.75
C ILE A 208 15.29 4.95 10.14
N VAL A 209 15.99 6.03 10.47
CA VAL A 209 17.41 5.99 10.82
C VAL A 209 17.69 5.23 12.11
N PRO A 210 17.00 5.52 13.24
CA PRO A 210 17.21 4.76 14.48
C PRO A 210 16.92 3.27 14.34
N GLN A 211 15.88 2.90 13.60
CA GLN A 211 15.53 1.49 13.38
C GLN A 211 16.55 0.80 12.49
N SER A 212 17.03 1.46 11.43
CA SER A 212 18.07 0.94 10.55
C SER A 212 19.37 0.69 11.33
N ASN A 213 19.76 1.61 12.19
CA ASN A 213 20.95 1.47 13.04
C ASN A 213 20.81 0.31 14.03
N ARG A 214 19.65 0.14 14.65
CA ARG A 214 19.37 -1.00 15.55
C ARG A 214 19.44 -2.33 14.79
N PHE A 215 18.85 -2.38 13.61
CA PHE A 215 18.84 -3.56 12.77
C PHE A 215 20.25 -3.95 12.32
N ALA A 216 21.04 -3.00 11.86
CA ALA A 216 22.44 -3.23 11.47
C ALA A 216 23.28 -3.79 12.62
N LYS A 217 23.17 -3.21 13.83
CA LYS A 217 23.87 -3.71 15.03
C LYS A 217 23.42 -5.12 15.42
N ALA A 218 22.13 -5.43 15.35
CA ALA A 218 21.61 -6.76 15.64
C ALA A 218 22.13 -7.80 14.64
N HIS A 219 22.17 -7.43 13.37
CA HIS A 219 22.67 -8.30 12.32
C HIS A 219 24.16 -8.60 12.46
N GLN A 220 24.98 -7.59 12.73
CA GLN A 220 26.39 -7.77 12.98
C GLN A 220 26.65 -8.77 14.12
N LYS A 221 25.95 -8.61 15.25
CA LYS A 221 26.02 -9.57 16.38
C LYS A 221 25.61 -10.99 15.99
N THR A 222 24.73 -11.15 15.02
CA THR A 222 24.29 -12.46 14.54
C THR A 222 25.36 -13.11 13.68
N LEU A 223 26.02 -12.34 12.81
CA LEU A 223 27.14 -12.81 12.01
C LEU A 223 28.31 -13.26 12.89
N GLU A 224 28.71 -12.45 13.88
CA GLU A 224 29.76 -12.78 14.86
C GLU A 224 29.49 -14.06 15.67
N ARG A 225 28.27 -14.57 15.71
CA ARG A 225 27.90 -15.82 16.40
C ARG A 225 27.91 -17.04 15.47
N ILE A 226 27.99 -16.81 14.18
CA ILE A 226 27.95 -17.88 13.16
C ILE A 226 29.37 -18.19 12.66
N GLU A 227 30.29 -17.25 12.81
CA GLU A 227 31.73 -17.44 12.64
C GLU A 227 32.35 -18.11 13.87
#